data_425babc985d3dc28d05071eae79e100c
#
_entry.id   425babc985d3dc28d05071eae79e100c
#
_cell.length_a   1.000
_cell.length_b   1.000
_cell.length_c   1.000
_cell.angle_alpha   90.00
_cell.angle_beta   90.00
_cell.angle_gamma   90.00
#
_symmetry.space_group_name_H-M   'P 1'
#
loop_
_entity.id
_entity.type
_entity.pdbx_description
1 polymer ?
#
loop_
_entity_poly.entity_id
_entity_poly.type
_entity_poly.pdbx_seq_one_letter_code
_entity_poly.pdbx_strand_id
1 'polypeptide(L)'
;MARLQQPLQLVKIHNERSSSVTANPVLSSLYQHSVADYWNAEQNPVNLRLGEVDGIYHHHYGIGEVDWSVLDGPEETRQERIVAELHRLESAQAQVLIGHLGDLRPHHRVMDAGCGRGGSSLLVNMRHDCYVDGVSISESQVSFANERAKERGVDDKVRFHFRNMLDTGFEAGSYQAIWNNESTMYVELSLLFAAHARLLARGGRYVTITGCYNDAYGLPSRAISQINAHYICDIHSRSTYFKEMAANRLVPISVIDLTAVTIPYWELRAKTQLATGIEEAFLDAYRNGSFQYLLIAADRV
;
A
#
# COMPACT_ATOMS: atom_id res chain seq x y z
N MET A 1 15.35 52.11 -23.60
CA MET A 1 14.29 51.19 -23.17
C MET A 1 14.15 50.12 -24.23
N ALA A 2 14.79 49.00 -24.06
CA ALA A 2 14.63 47.84 -24.93
C ALA A 2 14.81 46.58 -24.03
N ARG A 3 13.74 45.87 -23.80
CA ARG A 3 13.77 44.56 -23.14
C ARG A 3 14.09 43.52 -24.19
N LEU A 4 15.24 42.90 -24.08
CA LEU A 4 15.64 41.73 -24.84
C LEU A 4 14.92 40.51 -24.27
N GLN A 5 14.04 39.91 -25.06
CA GLN A 5 13.52 38.56 -24.90
C GLN A 5 14.60 37.58 -25.33
N GLN A 6 15.03 36.69 -24.44
CA GLN A 6 15.81 35.50 -24.79
C GLN A 6 14.86 34.36 -25.13
N PRO A 7 15.09 33.62 -26.23
CA PRO A 7 14.28 32.45 -26.56
C PRO A 7 14.73 31.22 -25.75
N LEU A 8 13.76 30.47 -25.27
CA LEU A 8 13.92 29.14 -24.69
C LEU A 8 14.62 28.19 -25.69
N GLN A 9 15.81 27.77 -25.37
CA GLN A 9 16.51 26.71 -26.10
C GLN A 9 15.86 25.35 -25.74
N LEU A 10 15.22 24.76 -26.75
CA LEU A 10 14.84 23.36 -26.76
C LEU A 10 16.12 22.50 -26.70
N VAL A 11 16.34 21.83 -25.57
CA VAL A 11 17.37 20.80 -25.45
C VAL A 11 16.95 19.60 -26.30
N LYS A 12 17.62 19.43 -27.44
CA LYS A 12 17.56 18.19 -28.22
C LYS A 12 18.24 17.10 -27.41
N ILE A 13 17.43 16.22 -26.79
CA ILE A 13 17.92 14.96 -26.20
C ILE A 13 18.30 14.05 -27.37
N HIS A 14 19.61 13.87 -27.57
CA HIS A 14 20.15 12.90 -28.50
C HIS A 14 19.80 11.50 -28.01
N ASN A 15 19.06 10.81 -28.84
CA ASN A 15 18.67 9.42 -28.70
C ASN A 15 19.85 8.56 -29.18
N GLU A 16 20.76 8.20 -28.26
CA GLU A 16 21.74 7.14 -28.49
C GLU A 16 22.00 6.41 -27.18
N ARG A 17 21.25 5.35 -26.96
CA ARG A 17 21.68 4.09 -26.36
C ARG A 17 20.59 3.06 -26.59
N SER A 18 20.67 2.37 -27.71
CA SER A 18 20.11 1.05 -27.89
C SER A 18 20.89 0.08 -26.97
N SER A 19 20.63 0.11 -25.68
CA SER A 19 20.86 -1.02 -24.82
C SER A 19 19.64 -1.91 -24.98
N SER A 20 19.83 -3.14 -25.42
CA SER A 20 18.82 -4.20 -25.36
C SER A 20 18.40 -4.36 -23.91
N VAL A 21 17.38 -3.60 -23.51
CA VAL A 21 16.64 -3.87 -22.27
C VAL A 21 16.00 -5.22 -22.53
N THR A 22 16.54 -6.28 -21.93
CA THR A 22 15.83 -7.56 -21.84
C THR A 22 14.52 -7.22 -21.15
N ALA A 23 13.41 -7.34 -21.89
CA ALA A 23 12.09 -7.03 -21.39
C ALA A 23 11.85 -7.86 -20.13
N ASN A 24 11.78 -7.23 -18.97
CA ASN A 24 11.40 -7.94 -17.75
C ASN A 24 9.90 -8.24 -17.86
N PRO A 25 9.49 -9.51 -17.96
CA PRO A 25 8.09 -9.88 -18.18
C PRO A 25 7.17 -9.42 -17.05
N VAL A 26 7.72 -9.07 -15.88
CA VAL A 26 6.97 -8.57 -14.71
C VAL A 26 6.59 -7.08 -14.85
N LEU A 27 7.40 -6.28 -15.55
CA LEU A 27 7.20 -4.84 -15.74
C LEU A 27 6.83 -4.56 -17.19
N SER A 28 5.60 -4.12 -17.44
CA SER A 28 5.04 -3.94 -18.79
C SER A 28 4.97 -2.50 -19.27
N SER A 29 5.25 -1.51 -18.40
CA SER A 29 5.20 -0.08 -18.74
C SER A 29 6.33 0.71 -18.09
N LEU A 30 6.66 1.88 -18.67
CA LEU A 30 7.63 2.80 -18.07
C LEU A 30 7.20 3.26 -16.66
N TYR A 31 5.92 3.41 -16.43
CA TYR A 31 5.39 3.75 -15.10
C TYR A 31 5.70 2.64 -14.08
N GLN A 32 5.46 1.37 -14.44
CA GLN A 32 5.80 0.25 -13.55
C GLN A 32 7.30 0.17 -13.26
N HIS A 33 8.16 0.46 -14.24
CA HIS A 33 9.61 0.58 -14.01
C HIS A 33 9.92 1.69 -12.99
N SER A 34 9.32 2.87 -13.15
CA SER A 34 9.53 3.98 -12.20
C SER A 34 9.05 3.64 -10.79
N VAL A 35 7.92 2.97 -10.66
CA VAL A 35 7.40 2.50 -9.36
C VAL A 35 8.31 1.43 -8.76
N ALA A 36 8.78 0.46 -9.57
CA ALA A 36 9.70 -0.57 -9.12
C ALA A 36 11.04 0.02 -8.66
N ASP A 37 11.60 0.97 -9.41
CA ASP A 37 12.85 1.66 -9.06
C ASP A 37 12.70 2.45 -7.76
N TYR A 38 11.57 3.17 -7.58
CA TYR A 38 11.27 3.89 -6.36
C TYR A 38 11.26 2.93 -5.15
N TRP A 39 10.52 1.83 -5.22
CA TRP A 39 10.39 0.88 -4.12
C TRP A 39 11.63 -0.01 -3.91
N ASN A 40 12.44 -0.23 -4.95
CA ASN A 40 13.75 -0.90 -4.82
C ASN A 40 14.78 -0.01 -4.11
N ALA A 41 14.74 1.29 -4.38
CA ALA A 41 15.63 2.28 -3.77
C ALA A 41 15.07 2.81 -2.42
N GLU A 42 13.80 2.57 -2.12
CA GLU A 42 13.11 3.10 -0.96
C GLU A 42 13.74 2.58 0.31
N GLN A 43 14.29 3.52 1.05
CA GLN A 43 14.87 3.30 2.37
C GLN A 43 14.25 4.30 3.35
N ASN A 44 12.93 4.45 3.29
CA ASN A 44 12.23 5.33 4.21
C ASN A 44 12.56 4.91 5.65
N PRO A 45 13.31 5.73 6.39
CA PRO A 45 13.76 5.35 7.72
C PRO A 45 12.60 5.14 8.68
N VAL A 46 11.43 5.76 8.42
CA VAL A 46 10.23 5.53 9.23
C VAL A 46 9.81 4.07 9.13
N ASN A 47 9.55 3.57 7.91
CA ASN A 47 9.04 2.21 7.70
C ASN A 47 10.02 1.14 8.22
N LEU A 48 11.32 1.36 8.04
CA LEU A 48 12.33 0.44 8.55
C LEU A 48 12.39 0.50 10.09
N ARG A 49 12.44 1.69 10.65
CA ARG A 49 12.57 1.87 12.10
C ARG A 49 11.35 1.35 12.86
N LEU A 50 10.14 1.56 12.33
CA LEU A 50 8.93 1.02 12.95
C LEU A 50 8.94 -0.51 12.95
N GLY A 51 9.33 -1.16 11.86
CA GLY A 51 9.39 -2.61 11.77
C GLY A 51 10.43 -3.27 12.67
N GLU A 52 11.47 -2.55 13.11
CA GLU A 52 12.46 -3.06 14.05
C GLU A 52 11.89 -3.35 15.44
N VAL A 53 10.72 -2.81 15.80
CA VAL A 53 10.08 -2.99 17.11
C VAL A 53 9.80 -4.47 17.41
N ASP A 54 9.28 -5.22 16.42
CA ASP A 54 8.93 -6.64 16.58
C ASP A 54 9.26 -7.52 15.36
N GLY A 55 9.92 -6.93 14.36
CA GLY A 55 10.26 -7.59 13.10
C GLY A 55 9.08 -7.77 12.15
N ILE A 56 7.99 -7.01 12.34
CA ILE A 56 6.87 -6.90 11.40
C ILE A 56 6.95 -5.56 10.68
N TYR A 57 7.22 -5.60 9.39
CA TYR A 57 7.49 -4.38 8.59
C TYR A 57 6.27 -4.02 7.77
N HIS A 58 5.61 -2.93 8.16
CA HIS A 58 4.47 -2.37 7.45
C HIS A 58 4.89 -1.29 6.43
N HIS A 59 4.06 -1.10 5.40
CA HIS A 59 4.19 -0.02 4.41
C HIS A 59 2.86 0.71 4.21
N HIS A 60 2.07 0.78 5.27
CA HIS A 60 0.79 1.45 5.30
C HIS A 60 0.70 2.34 6.54
N TYR A 61 -0.39 3.06 6.69
CA TYR A 61 -0.59 4.03 7.77
C TYR A 61 -1.29 3.39 8.96
N GLY A 62 -1.14 4.01 10.13
CA GLY A 62 -1.77 3.56 11.35
C GLY A 62 -3.18 4.12 11.55
N ILE A 63 -3.95 3.45 12.38
CA ILE A 63 -5.27 3.88 12.84
C ILE A 63 -5.43 3.64 14.34
N GLY A 64 -6.31 4.42 14.95
CA GLY A 64 -6.71 4.26 16.34
C GLY A 64 -6.41 5.48 17.20
N GLU A 65 -6.69 5.35 18.47
CA GLU A 65 -6.35 6.37 19.47
C GLU A 65 -4.86 6.35 19.78
N VAL A 66 -4.24 7.52 19.80
CA VAL A 66 -2.83 7.71 20.13
C VAL A 66 -2.66 7.84 21.63
N ASP A 67 -1.73 7.13 22.20
CA ASP A 67 -1.23 7.40 23.56
C ASP A 67 -0.29 8.61 23.52
N TRP A 68 -0.86 9.80 23.76
CA TRP A 68 -0.10 11.04 23.75
C TRP A 68 0.93 11.15 24.86
N SER A 69 0.89 10.29 25.90
CA SER A 69 1.88 10.25 26.95
C SER A 69 3.28 9.85 26.45
N VAL A 70 3.37 9.30 25.23
CA VAL A 70 4.66 9.03 24.56
C VAL A 70 5.49 10.29 24.32
N LEU A 71 4.86 11.47 24.32
CA LEU A 71 5.54 12.76 24.22
C LEU A 71 6.12 13.25 25.55
N ASP A 72 5.66 12.68 26.66
CA ASP A 72 6.09 13.05 28.01
C ASP A 72 7.39 12.30 28.39
N GLY A 73 7.98 12.70 29.53
CA GLY A 73 9.19 12.05 30.06
C GLY A 73 10.51 12.43 29.35
N PRO A 74 11.60 11.67 29.58
CA PRO A 74 12.93 12.01 29.11
C PRO A 74 13.01 12.12 27.59
N GLU A 75 13.72 13.14 27.09
CA GLU A 75 13.88 13.40 25.67
C GLU A 75 14.68 12.29 24.97
N GLU A 76 15.63 11.71 25.67
CA GLU A 76 16.52 10.65 25.16
C GLU A 76 15.75 9.42 24.68
N THR A 77 14.61 9.11 25.31
CA THR A 77 13.78 7.93 24.95
C THR A 77 12.50 8.30 24.22
N ARG A 78 12.23 9.59 24.00
CA ARG A 78 10.97 10.07 23.37
C ARG A 78 10.78 9.49 21.99
N GLN A 79 11.82 9.50 21.14
CA GLN A 79 11.71 9.00 19.77
C GLN A 79 11.42 7.50 19.73
N GLU A 80 11.98 6.72 20.62
CA GLU A 80 11.69 5.28 20.71
C GLU A 80 10.24 5.02 21.12
N ARG A 81 9.71 5.80 22.07
CA ARG A 81 8.29 5.69 22.47
C ARG A 81 7.35 6.07 21.31
N ILE A 82 7.65 7.16 20.57
CA ILE A 82 6.86 7.55 19.40
C ILE A 82 6.90 6.45 18.33
N VAL A 83 8.08 5.89 18.04
CA VAL A 83 8.26 4.80 17.08
C VAL A 83 7.41 3.57 17.47
N ALA A 84 7.49 3.16 18.74
CA ALA A 84 6.68 2.03 19.24
C ALA A 84 5.19 2.28 19.11
N GLU A 85 4.72 3.48 19.40
CA GLU A 85 3.31 3.85 19.29
C GLU A 85 2.83 3.92 17.84
N LEU A 86 3.62 4.50 16.92
CA LEU A 86 3.32 4.49 15.49
C LEU A 86 3.23 3.06 14.96
N HIS A 87 4.17 2.18 15.34
CA HIS A 87 4.14 0.78 14.95
C HIS A 87 2.89 0.05 15.48
N ARG A 88 2.50 0.31 16.72
CA ARG A 88 1.26 -0.23 17.31
C ARG A 88 0.03 0.18 16.48
N LEU A 89 -0.03 1.43 16.05
CA LEU A 89 -1.14 1.95 15.22
C LEU A 89 -1.15 1.34 13.82
N GLU A 90 0.01 1.11 13.19
CA GLU A 90 0.11 0.39 11.91
C GLU A 90 -0.34 -1.06 12.08
N SER A 91 0.10 -1.74 13.14
CA SER A 91 -0.36 -3.09 13.46
C SER A 91 -1.86 -3.16 13.72
N ALA A 92 -2.45 -2.13 14.35
CA ALA A 92 -3.91 -2.04 14.53
C ALA A 92 -4.65 -1.95 13.17
N GLN A 93 -4.12 -1.19 12.21
CA GLN A 93 -4.69 -1.14 10.86
C GLN A 93 -4.64 -2.51 10.17
N ALA A 94 -3.49 -3.20 10.21
CA ALA A 94 -3.36 -4.55 9.67
C ALA A 94 -4.35 -5.52 10.31
N GLN A 95 -4.58 -5.46 11.63
CA GLN A 95 -5.56 -6.31 12.31
C GLN A 95 -7.01 -6.03 11.86
N VAL A 96 -7.36 -4.77 11.57
CA VAL A 96 -8.67 -4.41 11.01
C VAL A 96 -8.84 -5.02 9.61
N LEU A 97 -7.83 -4.92 8.74
CA LEU A 97 -7.84 -5.58 7.43
C LEU A 97 -8.03 -7.09 7.58
N ILE A 98 -7.22 -7.74 8.41
CA ILE A 98 -7.24 -9.20 8.65
C ILE A 98 -8.62 -9.65 9.14
N GLY A 99 -9.26 -8.85 10.01
CA GLY A 99 -10.61 -9.13 10.51
C GLY A 99 -11.70 -9.17 9.43
N HIS A 100 -11.43 -8.60 8.24
CA HIS A 100 -12.37 -8.57 7.11
C HIS A 100 -12.10 -9.61 6.02
N LEU A 101 -11.01 -10.41 6.13
CA LEU A 101 -10.67 -11.44 5.14
C LEU A 101 -11.63 -12.65 5.14
N GLY A 102 -12.59 -12.70 6.07
CA GLY A 102 -13.55 -13.78 6.18
C GLY A 102 -13.05 -14.96 7.04
N ASP A 103 -13.76 -16.08 6.96
CA ASP A 103 -13.42 -17.28 7.74
C ASP A 103 -12.31 -18.08 7.05
N LEU A 104 -11.06 -17.70 7.31
CA LEU A 104 -9.90 -18.38 6.78
C LEU A 104 -9.54 -19.61 7.61
N ARG A 105 -9.09 -20.68 6.91
CA ARG A 105 -8.68 -21.94 7.49
C ARG A 105 -7.27 -22.33 7.05
N PRO A 106 -6.57 -23.24 7.77
CA PRO A 106 -5.18 -23.59 7.48
C PRO A 106 -4.89 -24.11 6.07
N HIS A 107 -5.89 -24.70 5.39
CA HIS A 107 -5.75 -25.18 4.01
C HIS A 107 -6.09 -24.13 2.95
N HIS A 108 -6.61 -22.96 3.35
CA HIS A 108 -6.90 -21.88 2.40
C HIS A 108 -5.63 -21.22 1.89
N ARG A 109 -5.70 -20.74 0.66
CA ARG A 109 -4.68 -19.88 0.06
C ARG A 109 -5.20 -18.46 -0.06
N VAL A 110 -4.37 -17.50 0.29
CA VAL A 110 -4.69 -16.08 0.22
C VAL A 110 -3.56 -15.32 -0.47
N MET A 111 -3.86 -14.16 -1.05
CA MET A 111 -2.87 -13.36 -1.75
C MET A 111 -2.80 -11.94 -1.20
N ASP A 112 -1.58 -11.48 -0.91
CA ASP A 112 -1.23 -10.10 -0.58
C ASP A 112 -0.72 -9.39 -1.85
N ALA A 113 -1.57 -8.56 -2.45
CA ALA A 113 -1.27 -7.90 -3.70
C ALA A 113 -0.65 -6.53 -3.48
N GLY A 114 0.66 -6.43 -3.71
CA GLY A 114 1.48 -5.30 -3.31
C GLY A 114 1.97 -5.45 -1.87
N CYS A 115 2.55 -6.60 -1.56
CA CYS A 115 2.87 -7.04 -0.20
C CYS A 115 3.95 -6.23 0.53
N GLY A 116 4.66 -5.34 -0.17
CA GLY A 116 5.78 -4.62 0.43
C GLY A 116 6.80 -5.58 1.08
N ARG A 117 7.19 -5.31 2.31
CA ARG A 117 8.11 -6.16 3.11
C ARG A 117 7.42 -7.31 3.86
N GLY A 118 6.14 -7.58 3.55
CA GLY A 118 5.45 -8.80 3.97
C GLY A 118 4.83 -8.78 5.37
N GLY A 119 4.77 -7.63 6.05
CA GLY A 119 4.24 -7.55 7.42
C GLY A 119 2.82 -8.08 7.56
N SER A 120 1.89 -7.62 6.72
CA SER A 120 0.50 -8.10 6.71
C SER A 120 0.40 -9.60 6.41
N SER A 121 1.20 -10.09 5.45
CA SER A 121 1.25 -11.51 5.09
C SER A 121 1.64 -12.41 6.27
N LEU A 122 2.68 -12.00 7.01
CA LEU A 122 3.13 -12.73 8.21
C LEU A 122 2.03 -12.74 9.29
N LEU A 123 1.37 -11.61 9.54
CA LEU A 123 0.29 -11.51 10.51
C LEU A 123 -0.92 -12.39 10.13
N VAL A 124 -1.29 -12.46 8.84
CA VAL A 124 -2.36 -13.33 8.36
C VAL A 124 -2.02 -14.79 8.60
N ASN A 125 -0.80 -15.23 8.27
CA ASN A 125 -0.36 -16.60 8.55
C ASN A 125 -0.33 -16.89 10.05
N MET A 126 0.22 -16.01 10.88
CA MET A 126 0.24 -16.18 12.35
C MET A 126 -1.16 -16.34 12.94
N ARG A 127 -2.16 -15.65 12.39
CA ARG A 127 -3.54 -15.69 12.90
C ARG A 127 -4.33 -16.91 12.42
N HIS A 128 -4.15 -17.33 11.16
CA HIS A 128 -5.02 -18.31 10.50
C HIS A 128 -4.30 -19.59 10.10
N ASP A 129 -2.97 -19.64 10.23
CA ASP A 129 -2.12 -20.76 9.81
C ASP A 129 -2.32 -21.17 8.33
N CYS A 130 -2.78 -20.22 7.48
CA CYS A 130 -3.10 -20.45 6.07
C CYS A 130 -1.88 -20.17 5.16
N TYR A 131 -1.98 -20.59 3.89
CA TYR A 131 -0.96 -20.30 2.88
C TYR A 131 -1.12 -18.88 2.36
N VAL A 132 -0.02 -18.13 2.29
CA VAL A 132 0.02 -16.75 1.82
C VAL A 132 1.01 -16.61 0.68
N ASP A 133 0.53 -16.11 -0.46
CA ASP A 133 1.36 -15.66 -1.57
C ASP A 133 1.38 -14.13 -1.59
N GLY A 134 2.51 -13.52 -1.27
CA GLY A 134 2.73 -12.08 -1.44
C GLY A 134 3.28 -11.77 -2.82
N VAL A 135 2.79 -10.73 -3.49
CA VAL A 135 3.34 -10.29 -4.78
C VAL A 135 3.77 -8.82 -4.72
N SER A 136 4.96 -8.53 -5.25
CA SER A 136 5.49 -7.18 -5.41
C SER A 136 6.30 -7.08 -6.71
N ILE A 137 6.35 -5.87 -7.28
CA ILE A 137 7.26 -5.51 -8.39
C ILE A 137 8.59 -4.94 -7.91
N SER A 138 8.87 -4.97 -6.61
CA SER A 138 10.17 -4.63 -6.01
C SER A 138 10.92 -5.90 -5.61
N GLU A 139 12.01 -6.19 -6.30
CA GLU A 139 12.87 -7.36 -5.99
C GLU A 139 13.48 -7.26 -4.60
N SER A 140 13.87 -6.06 -4.17
CA SER A 140 14.45 -5.85 -2.83
C SER A 140 13.45 -6.16 -1.73
N GLN A 141 12.19 -5.75 -1.88
CA GLN A 141 11.13 -6.05 -0.93
C GLN A 141 10.82 -7.54 -0.88
N VAL A 142 10.75 -8.21 -2.04
CA VAL A 142 10.50 -9.66 -2.13
C VAL A 142 11.61 -10.46 -1.46
N SER A 143 12.88 -10.10 -1.72
CA SER A 143 14.02 -10.77 -1.07
C SER A 143 13.97 -10.59 0.45
N PHE A 144 13.76 -9.37 0.91
CA PHE A 144 13.63 -9.06 2.34
C PHE A 144 12.49 -9.85 3.00
N ALA A 145 11.30 -9.86 2.38
CA ALA A 145 10.14 -10.55 2.93
C ALA A 145 10.32 -12.07 3.01
N ASN A 146 10.98 -12.70 2.02
CA ASN A 146 11.30 -14.13 2.05
C ASN A 146 12.34 -14.45 3.15
N GLU A 147 13.33 -13.59 3.38
CA GLU A 147 14.26 -13.75 4.50
C GLU A 147 13.52 -13.72 5.84
N ARG A 148 12.59 -12.77 6.02
CA ARG A 148 11.76 -12.69 7.25
C ARG A 148 10.87 -13.91 7.43
N ALA A 149 10.25 -14.44 6.36
CA ALA A 149 9.46 -15.67 6.42
C ALA A 149 10.32 -16.87 6.87
N LYS A 150 11.53 -16.99 6.32
CA LYS A 150 12.48 -18.03 6.69
C LYS A 150 12.95 -17.92 8.13
N GLU A 151 13.31 -16.72 8.60
CA GLU A 151 13.73 -16.48 9.99
C GLU A 151 12.63 -16.82 11.00
N ARG A 152 11.36 -16.65 10.59
CA ARG A 152 10.21 -17.03 11.41
C ARG A 152 9.81 -18.50 11.26
N GLY A 153 10.46 -19.25 10.37
CA GLY A 153 10.18 -20.67 10.13
C GLY A 153 8.81 -20.94 9.52
N VAL A 154 8.31 -20.02 8.68
CA VAL A 154 6.99 -20.12 8.01
C VAL A 154 7.10 -20.08 6.48
N ASP A 155 8.30 -20.23 5.93
CA ASP A 155 8.57 -20.16 4.48
C ASP A 155 8.02 -21.37 3.69
N ASP A 156 7.51 -22.37 4.35
CA ASP A 156 6.71 -23.44 3.77
C ASP A 156 5.28 -22.98 3.41
N LYS A 157 4.73 -22.02 4.15
CA LYS A 157 3.37 -21.49 3.98
C LYS A 157 3.32 -20.06 3.45
N VAL A 158 4.32 -19.23 3.74
CA VAL A 158 4.37 -17.81 3.33
C VAL A 158 5.48 -17.61 2.32
N ARG A 159 5.09 -17.21 1.10
CA ARG A 159 6.04 -17.03 0.00
C ARG A 159 5.81 -15.70 -0.69
N PHE A 160 6.90 -15.02 -1.03
CA PHE A 160 6.86 -13.75 -1.73
C PHE A 160 7.45 -13.90 -3.12
N HIS A 161 6.76 -13.30 -4.11
CA HIS A 161 7.05 -13.48 -5.51
C HIS A 161 7.28 -12.13 -6.19
N PHE A 162 8.36 -12.01 -6.95
CA PHE A 162 8.56 -10.89 -7.85
C PHE A 162 7.61 -11.04 -9.04
N ARG A 163 6.41 -10.47 -8.92
CA ARG A 163 5.33 -10.57 -9.90
C ARG A 163 4.47 -9.31 -9.93
N ASN A 164 3.90 -9.04 -11.09
CA ASN A 164 2.91 -8.00 -11.26
C ASN A 164 1.54 -8.49 -10.75
N MET A 165 0.89 -7.72 -9.86
CA MET A 165 -0.43 -8.09 -9.32
C MET A 165 -1.53 -8.09 -10.38
N LEU A 166 -1.32 -7.45 -11.55
CA LEU A 166 -2.24 -7.48 -12.69
C LEU A 166 -2.11 -8.77 -13.51
N ASP A 167 -0.93 -9.41 -13.48
CA ASP A 167 -0.65 -10.67 -14.18
C ASP A 167 0.31 -11.53 -13.37
N THR A 168 -0.23 -12.22 -12.39
CA THR A 168 0.55 -13.05 -11.47
C THR A 168 0.94 -14.39 -12.07
N GLY A 169 0.29 -14.84 -13.13
CA GLY A 169 0.41 -16.21 -13.66
C GLY A 169 -0.16 -17.30 -12.73
N PHE A 170 -0.86 -16.92 -11.65
CA PHE A 170 -1.51 -17.89 -10.77
C PHE A 170 -2.81 -18.44 -11.35
N GLU A 171 -3.20 -19.62 -10.90
CA GLU A 171 -4.40 -20.31 -11.36
C GLU A 171 -5.68 -19.57 -10.98
N ALA A 172 -6.66 -19.54 -11.90
CA ALA A 172 -7.95 -18.92 -11.65
C ALA A 172 -8.73 -19.67 -10.55
N GLY A 173 -9.38 -18.91 -9.67
CA GLY A 173 -10.20 -19.49 -8.59
C GLY A 173 -9.40 -20.16 -7.47
N SER A 174 -8.08 -19.92 -7.39
CA SER A 174 -7.20 -20.58 -6.42
C SER A 174 -7.13 -19.88 -5.06
N TYR A 175 -7.65 -18.66 -4.92
CA TYR A 175 -7.55 -17.89 -3.69
C TYR A 175 -8.89 -17.73 -2.98
N GLN A 176 -8.90 -17.98 -1.68
CA GLN A 176 -10.06 -17.76 -0.81
C GLN A 176 -10.21 -16.29 -0.43
N ALA A 177 -9.10 -15.59 -0.28
CA ALA A 177 -9.10 -14.15 -0.08
C ALA A 177 -7.93 -13.49 -0.83
N ILE A 178 -8.12 -12.26 -1.25
CA ILE A 178 -7.09 -11.38 -1.82
C ILE A 178 -7.23 -10.01 -1.16
N TRP A 179 -6.12 -9.37 -0.85
CA TRP A 179 -6.15 -7.99 -0.38
C TRP A 179 -5.11 -7.09 -1.03
N ASN A 180 -5.42 -5.81 -1.02
CA ASN A 180 -4.48 -4.72 -1.25
C ASN A 180 -4.46 -3.84 0.00
N ASN A 181 -3.28 -3.57 0.54
CA ASN A 181 -3.09 -2.61 1.62
C ASN A 181 -2.19 -1.49 1.12
N GLU A 182 -2.76 -0.31 0.86
CA GLU A 182 -2.06 0.87 0.32
C GLU A 182 -1.28 0.59 -1.00
N SER A 183 -1.84 -0.23 -1.90
CA SER A 183 -1.17 -0.60 -3.15
C SER A 183 -2.01 -0.38 -4.41
N THR A 184 -3.30 -0.07 -4.28
CA THR A 184 -4.23 0.10 -5.42
C THR A 184 -3.93 1.33 -6.28
N MET A 185 -3.32 2.38 -5.70
CA MET A 185 -2.97 3.62 -6.39
C MET A 185 -1.82 3.50 -7.41
N TYR A 186 -1.20 2.32 -7.53
CA TYR A 186 -0.12 2.06 -8.48
C TYR A 186 -0.57 1.38 -9.77
N VAL A 187 -1.86 1.10 -9.92
CA VAL A 187 -2.41 0.36 -11.06
C VAL A 187 -3.80 0.86 -11.44
N GLU A 188 -4.21 0.59 -12.69
CA GLU A 188 -5.59 0.80 -13.15
C GLU A 188 -6.56 -0.14 -12.42
N LEU A 189 -7.58 0.41 -11.75
CA LEU A 189 -8.54 -0.36 -10.96
C LEU A 189 -9.36 -1.36 -11.79
N SER A 190 -9.69 -1.02 -13.05
CA SER A 190 -10.40 -1.92 -13.96
C SER A 190 -9.60 -3.20 -14.21
N LEU A 191 -8.29 -3.08 -14.45
CA LEU A 191 -7.40 -4.22 -14.67
C LEU A 191 -7.16 -4.99 -13.37
N LEU A 192 -6.99 -4.28 -12.25
CA LEU A 192 -6.78 -4.87 -10.93
C LEU A 192 -7.96 -5.77 -10.55
N PHE A 193 -9.18 -5.24 -10.59
CA PHE A 193 -10.36 -5.99 -10.16
C PHE A 193 -10.70 -7.12 -11.13
N ALA A 194 -10.44 -6.97 -12.44
CA ALA A 194 -10.55 -8.07 -13.39
C ALA A 194 -9.59 -9.22 -13.06
N ALA A 195 -8.31 -8.90 -12.78
CA ALA A 195 -7.31 -9.89 -12.40
C ALA A 195 -7.66 -10.58 -11.06
N HIS A 196 -8.02 -9.81 -10.05
CA HIS A 196 -8.34 -10.35 -8.72
C HIS A 196 -9.65 -11.16 -8.72
N ALA A 197 -10.70 -10.71 -9.43
CA ALA A 197 -11.93 -11.48 -9.59
C ALA A 197 -11.67 -12.83 -10.31
N ARG A 198 -10.74 -12.89 -11.26
CA ARG A 198 -10.34 -14.16 -11.90
C ARG A 198 -9.65 -15.09 -10.90
N LEU A 199 -8.77 -14.58 -10.05
CA LEU A 199 -7.96 -15.37 -9.10
C LEU A 199 -8.76 -15.86 -7.89
N LEU A 200 -9.76 -15.09 -7.44
CA LEU A 200 -10.61 -15.46 -6.32
C LEU A 200 -11.46 -16.68 -6.65
N ALA A 201 -11.65 -17.58 -5.70
CA ALA A 201 -12.69 -18.60 -5.73
C ALA A 201 -14.08 -17.94 -5.75
N ARG A 202 -15.11 -18.65 -6.22
CA ARG A 202 -16.50 -18.16 -6.08
C ARG A 202 -16.86 -18.03 -4.60
N GLY A 203 -17.44 -16.89 -4.23
CA GLY A 203 -17.67 -16.54 -2.83
C GLY A 203 -16.41 -16.15 -2.07
N GLY A 204 -15.26 -16.03 -2.76
CA GLY A 204 -14.01 -15.55 -2.16
C GLY A 204 -14.06 -14.07 -1.84
N ARG A 205 -13.25 -13.63 -0.88
CA ARG A 205 -13.24 -12.30 -0.29
C ARG A 205 -12.14 -11.43 -0.89
N TYR A 206 -12.50 -10.24 -1.33
CA TYR A 206 -11.56 -9.15 -1.62
C TYR A 206 -11.61 -8.10 -0.51
N VAL A 207 -10.46 -7.62 -0.05
CA VAL A 207 -10.38 -6.52 0.92
C VAL A 207 -9.36 -5.50 0.47
N THR A 208 -9.66 -4.24 0.60
CA THR A 208 -8.64 -3.18 0.47
C THR A 208 -8.78 -2.15 1.59
N ILE A 209 -7.64 -1.67 2.09
CA ILE A 209 -7.55 -0.41 2.81
C ILE A 209 -6.74 0.52 1.92
N THR A 210 -7.28 1.70 1.64
CA THR A 210 -6.68 2.62 0.68
C THR A 210 -7.14 4.05 0.90
N GLY A 211 -6.27 4.98 0.52
CA GLY A 211 -6.64 6.36 0.34
C GLY A 211 -7.37 6.58 -0.99
N CYS A 212 -8.44 7.37 -1.00
CA CYS A 212 -9.11 7.80 -2.21
C CYS A 212 -9.54 9.27 -2.11
N TYR A 213 -9.56 10.00 -3.23
CA TYR A 213 -10.12 11.34 -3.19
C TYR A 213 -11.65 11.31 -3.25
N ASN A 214 -12.25 12.27 -2.55
CA ASN A 214 -13.70 12.45 -2.52
C ASN A 214 -14.13 13.22 -3.76
N ASP A 215 -14.67 12.54 -4.75
CA ASP A 215 -15.11 13.10 -6.04
C ASP A 215 -16.38 13.98 -5.94
N ALA A 216 -17.00 14.10 -4.76
CA ALA A 216 -17.96 15.17 -4.49
C ALA A 216 -17.33 16.56 -4.60
N TYR A 217 -16.01 16.68 -4.45
CA TYR A 217 -15.24 17.92 -4.68
C TYR A 217 -14.78 18.09 -6.14
N GLY A 218 -15.04 17.11 -7.01
CA GLY A 218 -14.70 17.13 -8.44
C GLY A 218 -13.26 16.67 -8.70
N LEU A 219 -12.31 17.58 -8.84
CA LEU A 219 -10.91 17.26 -9.13
C LEU A 219 -10.11 17.00 -7.85
N PRO A 220 -9.00 16.22 -7.93
CA PRO A 220 -8.09 16.04 -6.81
C PRO A 220 -7.58 17.39 -6.26
N SER A 221 -7.51 17.50 -4.94
CA SER A 221 -6.96 18.68 -4.27
C SER A 221 -5.46 18.82 -4.50
N ARG A 222 -4.91 20.02 -4.21
CA ARG A 222 -3.45 20.24 -4.25
C ARG A 222 -2.70 19.26 -3.34
N ALA A 223 -3.24 18.97 -2.17
CA ALA A 223 -2.64 18.03 -1.23
C ALA A 223 -2.54 16.61 -1.82
N ILE A 224 -3.60 16.14 -2.50
CA ILE A 224 -3.56 14.85 -3.21
C ILE A 224 -2.49 14.84 -4.30
N SER A 225 -2.36 15.93 -5.07
CA SER A 225 -1.31 16.03 -6.08
C SER A 225 0.10 15.98 -5.47
N GLN A 226 0.29 16.54 -4.27
CA GLN A 226 1.55 16.44 -3.52
C GLN A 226 1.83 15.01 -3.06
N ILE A 227 0.81 14.29 -2.56
CA ILE A 227 0.91 12.89 -2.15
C ILE A 227 1.26 12.01 -3.36
N ASN A 228 0.57 12.20 -4.50
CA ASN A 228 0.86 11.47 -5.74
C ASN A 228 2.31 11.69 -6.21
N ALA A 229 2.80 12.92 -6.18
CA ALA A 229 4.17 13.23 -6.57
C ALA A 229 5.21 12.62 -5.61
N HIS A 230 4.91 12.59 -4.31
CA HIS A 230 5.83 12.06 -3.29
C HIS A 230 6.01 10.54 -3.42
N TYR A 231 4.93 9.80 -3.69
CA TYR A 231 4.94 8.33 -3.76
C TYR A 231 4.97 7.78 -5.20
N ILE A 232 5.02 8.65 -6.23
CA ILE A 232 4.94 8.24 -7.65
C ILE A 232 3.69 7.38 -7.89
N CYS A 233 2.54 7.83 -7.38
CA CYS A 233 1.27 7.10 -7.46
C CYS A 233 0.16 7.95 -8.11
N ASP A 234 -0.97 7.31 -8.37
CA ASP A 234 -2.19 7.97 -8.87
C ASP A 234 -3.38 7.56 -7.99
N ILE A 235 -3.72 8.42 -7.03
CA ILE A 235 -4.83 8.18 -6.11
C ILE A 235 -6.14 8.29 -6.88
N HIS A 236 -6.94 7.20 -6.85
CA HIS A 236 -8.20 7.11 -7.54
C HIS A 236 -9.35 7.79 -6.78
N SER A 237 -10.42 8.14 -7.50
CA SER A 237 -11.64 8.63 -6.87
C SER A 237 -12.37 7.51 -6.13
N ARG A 238 -13.11 7.89 -5.09
CA ARG A 238 -13.98 6.96 -4.36
C ARG A 238 -14.97 6.24 -5.27
N SER A 239 -15.63 6.95 -6.17
CA SER A 239 -16.62 6.36 -7.08
C SER A 239 -16.02 5.36 -8.06
N THR A 240 -14.75 5.53 -8.46
CA THR A 240 -14.04 4.60 -9.35
C THR A 240 -13.91 3.22 -8.71
N TYR A 241 -13.62 3.13 -7.40
CA TYR A 241 -13.57 1.83 -6.71
C TYR A 241 -14.88 1.06 -6.85
N PHE A 242 -16.01 1.68 -6.52
CA PHE A 242 -17.31 1.01 -6.57
C PHE A 242 -17.74 0.66 -7.98
N LYS A 243 -17.50 1.54 -8.95
CA LYS A 243 -17.80 1.30 -10.36
C LYS A 243 -17.03 0.09 -10.89
N GLU A 244 -15.73 0.05 -10.68
CA GLU A 244 -14.87 -1.01 -11.21
C GLU A 244 -15.04 -2.33 -10.45
N MET A 245 -15.32 -2.31 -9.15
CA MET A 245 -15.71 -3.51 -8.39
C MET A 245 -17.00 -4.12 -8.96
N ALA A 246 -18.04 -3.31 -9.16
CA ALA A 246 -19.33 -3.76 -9.70
C ALA A 246 -19.16 -4.36 -11.11
N ALA A 247 -18.36 -3.71 -11.98
CA ALA A 247 -18.07 -4.21 -13.33
C ALA A 247 -17.39 -5.59 -13.32
N ASN A 248 -16.66 -5.92 -12.25
CA ASN A 248 -15.89 -7.16 -12.11
C ASN A 248 -16.52 -8.17 -11.12
N ARG A 249 -17.81 -8.04 -10.81
CA ARG A 249 -18.56 -8.95 -9.93
C ARG A 249 -17.97 -9.04 -8.50
N LEU A 250 -17.35 -7.97 -8.04
CA LEU A 250 -16.97 -7.79 -6.64
C LEU A 250 -18.05 -6.94 -5.98
N VAL A 251 -18.87 -7.55 -5.15
CA VAL A 251 -20.00 -6.88 -4.49
C VAL A 251 -19.58 -6.43 -3.10
N PRO A 252 -19.49 -5.12 -2.83
CA PRO A 252 -19.15 -4.62 -1.52
C PRO A 252 -20.14 -5.10 -0.45
N ILE A 253 -19.61 -5.65 0.63
CA ILE A 253 -20.38 -6.13 1.80
C ILE A 253 -20.08 -5.30 3.05
N SER A 254 -18.95 -4.58 3.06
CA SER A 254 -18.58 -3.66 4.13
C SER A 254 -17.79 -2.49 3.53
N VAL A 255 -18.12 -1.29 3.96
CA VAL A 255 -17.38 -0.06 3.65
C VAL A 255 -17.25 0.73 4.93
N ILE A 256 -16.02 0.93 5.38
CA ILE A 256 -15.73 1.63 6.64
C ILE A 256 -14.85 2.84 6.33
N ASP A 257 -15.28 4.00 6.78
CA ASP A 257 -14.48 5.23 6.71
C ASP A 257 -13.54 5.28 7.93
N LEU A 258 -12.25 5.15 7.67
CA LEU A 258 -11.18 5.17 8.66
C LEU A 258 -10.53 6.56 8.77
N THR A 259 -11.04 7.58 8.06
CA THR A 259 -10.43 8.91 7.96
C THR A 259 -10.21 9.54 9.32
N ALA A 260 -11.23 9.52 10.18
CA ALA A 260 -11.14 10.15 11.49
C ALA A 260 -10.12 9.46 12.42
N VAL A 261 -9.96 8.15 12.29
CA VAL A 261 -9.06 7.36 13.17
C VAL A 261 -7.64 7.26 12.65
N THR A 262 -7.34 7.69 11.41
CA THR A 262 -5.97 7.80 10.89
C THR A 262 -5.34 9.18 11.13
N ILE A 263 -6.13 10.24 11.34
CA ILE A 263 -5.62 11.60 11.58
C ILE A 263 -4.65 11.65 12.78
N PRO A 264 -4.94 11.05 13.95
CA PRO A 264 -4.03 11.09 15.10
C PRO A 264 -2.67 10.43 14.82
N TYR A 265 -2.64 9.36 14.00
CA TYR A 265 -1.39 8.75 13.54
C TYR A 265 -0.51 9.76 12.78
N TRP A 266 -1.09 10.52 11.84
CA TRP A 266 -0.36 11.53 11.07
C TRP A 266 0.10 12.71 11.92
N GLU A 267 -0.71 13.11 12.91
CA GLU A 267 -0.33 14.14 13.90
C GLU A 267 0.86 13.70 14.76
N LEU A 268 0.90 12.43 15.19
CA LEU A 268 2.02 11.88 15.93
C LEU A 268 3.25 11.72 15.03
N ARG A 269 3.07 11.23 13.79
CA ARG A 269 4.15 11.03 12.82
C ARG A 269 4.86 12.35 12.49
N ALA A 270 4.14 13.45 12.37
CA ALA A 270 4.71 14.79 12.16
C ALA A 270 5.63 15.26 13.30
N LYS A 271 5.57 14.61 14.47
CA LYS A 271 6.42 14.94 15.65
C LYS A 271 7.69 14.08 15.72
N THR A 272 7.89 13.13 14.81
CA THR A 272 9.10 12.30 14.76
C THR A 272 10.24 13.05 14.10
N GLN A 273 11.48 12.66 14.43
CA GLN A 273 12.66 13.09 13.69
C GLN A 273 12.74 12.47 12.28
N LEU A 274 11.90 11.48 12.01
CA LEU A 274 11.81 10.74 10.76
C LEU A 274 10.71 11.31 9.82
N ALA A 275 10.04 12.41 10.21
CA ALA A 275 9.03 13.06 9.38
C ALA A 275 9.62 13.48 8.03
N THR A 276 8.89 13.22 6.94
CA THR A 276 9.34 13.48 5.57
C THR A 276 8.80 14.78 5.00
N GLY A 277 7.90 15.47 5.73
CA GLY A 277 7.20 16.69 5.33
C GLY A 277 5.93 16.43 4.51
N ILE A 278 5.61 15.17 4.18
CA ILE A 278 4.36 14.82 3.49
C ILE A 278 3.16 14.79 4.45
N GLU A 279 3.43 14.71 5.75
CA GLU A 279 2.45 14.57 6.81
C GLU A 279 1.39 15.69 6.77
N GLU A 280 1.82 16.92 6.53
CA GLU A 280 0.92 18.08 6.42
C GLU A 280 -0.06 17.95 5.24
N ALA A 281 0.39 17.41 4.09
CA ALA A 281 -0.50 17.21 2.95
C ALA A 281 -1.61 16.18 3.28
N PHE A 282 -1.28 15.11 4.00
CA PHE A 282 -2.27 14.15 4.48
C PHE A 282 -3.26 14.80 5.47
N LEU A 283 -2.74 15.51 6.47
CA LEU A 283 -3.57 16.18 7.48
C LEU A 283 -4.52 17.20 6.84
N ASP A 284 -4.03 18.03 5.92
CA ASP A 284 -4.84 19.00 5.20
C ASP A 284 -5.96 18.32 4.40
N ALA A 285 -5.63 17.26 3.65
CA ALA A 285 -6.58 16.56 2.79
C ALA A 285 -7.64 15.80 3.59
N TYR A 286 -7.26 15.16 4.70
CA TYR A 286 -8.21 14.48 5.58
C TYR A 286 -9.13 15.46 6.31
N ARG A 287 -8.58 16.54 6.89
CA ARG A 287 -9.34 17.53 7.67
C ARG A 287 -10.35 18.32 6.82
N ASN A 288 -10.02 18.60 5.55
CA ASN A 288 -10.93 19.30 4.65
C ASN A 288 -11.90 18.37 3.92
N GLY A 289 -11.79 17.02 4.11
CA GLY A 289 -12.66 16.03 3.54
C GLY A 289 -12.42 15.73 2.05
N SER A 290 -11.36 16.28 1.44
CA SER A 290 -11.01 16.01 0.04
C SER A 290 -10.36 14.63 -0.15
N PHE A 291 -9.85 14.02 0.92
CA PHE A 291 -9.24 12.69 0.93
C PHE A 291 -9.88 11.83 2.01
N GLN A 292 -10.16 10.60 1.69
CA GLN A 292 -10.75 9.62 2.60
C GLN A 292 -9.87 8.39 2.68
N TYR A 293 -9.85 7.77 3.85
CA TYR A 293 -9.18 6.51 4.12
C TYR A 293 -10.22 5.43 4.34
N LEU A 294 -10.34 4.50 3.39
CA LEU A 294 -11.45 3.55 3.38
C LEU A 294 -10.96 2.11 3.50
N LEU A 295 -11.68 1.31 4.29
CA LEU A 295 -11.71 -0.13 4.15
C LEU A 295 -12.91 -0.51 3.30
N ILE A 296 -12.69 -1.32 2.26
CA ILE A 296 -13.74 -1.90 1.43
C ILE A 296 -13.53 -3.42 1.40
N ALA A 297 -14.54 -4.17 1.86
CA ALA A 297 -14.59 -5.62 1.73
C ALA A 297 -15.70 -5.99 0.75
N ALA A 298 -15.41 -6.89 -0.19
CA ALA A 298 -16.33 -7.32 -1.24
C ALA A 298 -16.26 -8.83 -1.45
N ASP A 299 -17.38 -9.44 -1.79
CA ASP A 299 -17.44 -10.85 -2.17
C ASP A 299 -17.48 -11.01 -3.68
N ARG A 300 -16.76 -12.02 -4.20
CA ARG A 300 -16.87 -12.44 -5.59
C ARG A 300 -18.14 -13.26 -5.82
N VAL A 301 -19.06 -12.76 -6.65
CA VAL A 301 -20.30 -13.44 -7.06
C VAL A 301 -20.20 -14.15 -8.41
#